data_891e3d00e04033361ce105a0c3461a82
#
_entry.id   891e3d00e04033361ce105a0c3461a82
#
_cell.length_a   1.000
_cell.length_b   1.000
_cell.length_c   1.000
_cell.angle_alpha   90.00
_cell.angle_beta   90.00
_cell.angle_gamma   90.00
#
_symmetry.space_group_name_H-M   'P 1'
#
loop_
_entity.id
_entity.type
_entity.pdbx_description
1 polymer ?
#
loop_
_entity_poly.entity_id
_entity_poly.type
_entity_poly.pdbx_seq_one_letter_code
_entity_poly.pdbx_strand_id
1 'polypeptide(L)'
;MKLLKSLSLIAVVAMLFTSCGDNDKRAKAVNAATIPINGTMKAELTSPPFVPAPVGDRPAKKLIVDMEIIEKEGEMADGVKYVYWTFGGSVPGSFIRTRVGDEVEFTLSNHPDNKLPHTIDLHAVTGPGGGAASSFVAPGQEKTFSFKTLNPGLYVYHCATAPVGMHIANGMYGLILVEPEGGLPKVDKEYYIMQGDFYTSGDNGERGLQAFDMKKAVEEDADYVVFNGKVGSLTGDNAITANVGETVRLYVGNGGPNLTSSFHVIGEIFDNVHVEGGDLINTNVQTTSIPAGGAAIVDFKVDVPGTFILVDHAIFRAFNKGALGMLKVTGKEDKKIYSGVKQEGIYLPEGSSIQSMPIDTKKKVIKSTKEKSLAQKMSDGKQVYMKTCFACHQAAGQGIPNAF
;
A
#
# COMPACT_ATOMS: atom_id res chain seq x y z
N MET A 1 17.47 -68.48 -2.10
CA MET A 1 16.39 -67.56 -2.51
C MET A 1 15.81 -66.69 -1.39
N LYS A 2 16.27 -66.76 -0.15
CA LYS A 2 15.77 -65.91 0.97
C LYS A 2 16.68 -64.73 1.30
N LEU A 3 17.93 -64.68 0.82
CA LEU A 3 18.88 -63.58 1.12
C LEU A 3 18.74 -62.38 0.17
N LEU A 4 18.18 -62.54 -1.05
CA LEU A 4 18.00 -61.43 -1.99
C LEU A 4 16.79 -60.55 -1.69
N LYS A 5 15.82 -61.01 -0.91
CA LYS A 5 14.62 -60.22 -0.54
C LYS A 5 14.88 -59.21 0.60
N SER A 6 15.89 -59.47 1.44
CA SER A 6 16.24 -58.59 2.56
C SER A 6 17.08 -57.38 2.15
N LEU A 7 17.87 -57.50 1.07
CA LEU A 7 18.65 -56.33 0.57
C LEU A 7 17.81 -55.28 -0.16
N SER A 8 16.72 -55.70 -0.83
CA SER A 8 15.83 -54.76 -1.53
C SER A 8 14.97 -53.91 -0.57
N LEU A 9 14.67 -54.43 0.62
CA LEU A 9 13.88 -53.69 1.61
C LEU A 9 14.72 -52.66 2.35
N ILE A 10 16.02 -52.88 2.54
CA ILE A 10 16.95 -51.91 3.17
C ILE A 10 17.26 -50.76 2.22
N ALA A 11 17.34 -50.99 0.90
CA ALA A 11 17.56 -49.94 -0.09
C ALA A 11 16.35 -48.98 -0.25
N VAL A 12 15.11 -49.51 -0.11
CA VAL A 12 13.89 -48.66 -0.17
C VAL A 12 13.71 -47.85 1.10
N VAL A 13 14.09 -48.37 2.27
CA VAL A 13 14.03 -47.61 3.54
C VAL A 13 15.11 -46.52 3.58
N ALA A 14 16.29 -46.76 2.98
CA ALA A 14 17.34 -45.74 2.90
C ALA A 14 17.01 -44.57 1.96
N MET A 15 16.16 -44.77 0.93
CA MET A 15 15.68 -43.68 0.05
C MET A 15 14.56 -42.83 0.65
N LEU A 16 13.93 -43.27 1.73
CA LEU A 16 12.86 -42.49 2.41
C LEU A 16 13.40 -41.48 3.45
N PHE A 17 14.71 -41.53 3.76
CA PHE A 17 15.33 -40.63 4.70
C PHE A 17 16.17 -39.49 4.07
N THR A 18 16.24 -39.39 2.73
CA THR A 18 16.96 -38.32 2.04
C THR A 18 16.07 -37.15 1.62
N SER A 19 14.81 -37.08 2.09
CA SER A 19 13.90 -35.95 1.84
C SER A 19 13.67 -35.07 3.06
N CYS A 20 14.69 -34.88 3.90
CA CYS A 20 14.71 -33.87 4.97
C CYS A 20 15.86 -32.88 4.75
N GLY A 21 15.90 -32.29 3.58
CA GLY A 21 16.72 -31.12 3.32
C GLY A 21 15.83 -29.90 3.26
N ASP A 22 15.68 -29.18 4.35
CA ASP A 22 15.59 -27.72 4.42
C ASP A 22 15.08 -27.20 5.78
N ASN A 23 15.66 -27.71 6.88
CA ASN A 23 15.52 -27.04 8.17
C ASN A 23 16.54 -25.89 8.38
N ASP A 24 17.25 -25.49 7.33
CA ASP A 24 18.40 -24.58 7.45
C ASP A 24 18.01 -23.09 7.43
N LYS A 25 16.79 -22.75 7.01
CA LYS A 25 16.37 -21.36 6.96
C LYS A 25 16.16 -20.76 8.36
N ARG A 26 15.70 -21.56 9.30
CA ARG A 26 15.51 -21.12 10.70
C ARG A 26 16.85 -20.97 11.46
N ALA A 27 17.87 -21.73 11.09
CA ALA A 27 19.23 -21.59 11.63
C ALA A 27 19.89 -20.27 11.18
N LYS A 28 19.55 -19.74 10.01
CA LYS A 28 20.07 -18.46 9.50
C LYS A 28 19.56 -17.26 10.31
N ALA A 29 18.31 -17.27 10.77
CA ALA A 29 17.74 -16.18 11.59
C ALA A 29 18.41 -16.07 12.95
N VAL A 30 18.83 -17.19 13.56
CA VAL A 30 19.56 -17.18 14.84
C VAL A 30 20.93 -16.54 14.68
N ASN A 31 21.56 -16.63 13.51
CA ASN A 31 22.85 -16.02 13.24
C ASN A 31 22.77 -14.50 13.07
N ALA A 32 21.63 -13.93 12.66
CA ALA A 32 21.47 -12.48 12.49
C ALA A 32 21.65 -11.72 13.82
N ALA A 33 21.22 -12.30 14.95
CA ALA A 33 21.42 -11.70 16.27
C ALA A 33 22.90 -11.55 16.67
N THR A 34 23.78 -12.37 16.11
CA THR A 34 25.22 -12.38 16.41
C THR A 34 26.07 -11.58 15.43
N ILE A 35 25.47 -11.02 14.38
CA ILE A 35 26.19 -10.20 13.40
C ILE A 35 26.80 -8.98 14.13
N PRO A 36 28.14 -8.76 13.98
CA PRO A 36 28.81 -7.64 14.63
C PRO A 36 28.31 -6.30 14.08
N ILE A 37 28.11 -5.34 14.97
CA ILE A 37 27.77 -3.97 14.62
C ILE A 37 29.04 -3.21 14.23
N ASN A 38 29.05 -2.59 13.06
CA ASN A 38 30.16 -1.82 12.54
C ASN A 38 29.76 -0.34 12.38
N GLY A 39 29.86 0.39 13.49
CA GLY A 39 29.59 1.82 13.56
C GLY A 39 28.09 2.15 13.66
N THR A 40 27.83 3.45 13.76
CA THR A 40 26.50 4.03 13.96
C THR A 40 26.16 4.94 12.79
N MET A 41 24.86 5.01 12.42
CA MET A 41 24.33 5.98 11.45
C MET A 41 22.91 6.38 11.84
N LYS A 42 22.50 7.59 11.41
CA LYS A 42 21.10 8.02 11.47
C LYS A 42 20.35 7.44 10.27
N ALA A 43 19.15 6.91 10.51
CA ALA A 43 18.26 6.47 9.44
C ALA A 43 17.75 7.68 8.65
N GLU A 44 17.72 7.52 7.34
CA GLU A 44 16.92 8.40 6.47
C GLU A 44 15.46 7.92 6.55
N LEU A 45 14.55 8.84 6.85
CA LEU A 45 13.11 8.59 6.87
C LEU A 45 12.46 9.38 5.74
N THR A 46 11.69 8.72 4.90
CA THR A 46 11.05 9.36 3.73
C THR A 46 9.53 9.25 3.82
N SER A 47 8.86 10.30 3.36
CA SER A 47 7.40 10.28 3.21
C SER A 47 6.99 9.63 1.89
N PRO A 48 5.80 8.99 1.81
CA PRO A 48 5.31 8.40 0.57
C PRO A 48 5.16 9.44 -0.55
N PRO A 49 5.38 9.10 -1.81
CA PRO A 49 5.68 7.76 -2.34
C PRO A 49 7.18 7.42 -2.38
N PHE A 50 8.04 8.16 -1.71
CA PHE A 50 9.49 8.00 -1.77
C PHE A 50 9.99 7.00 -0.72
N VAL A 51 11.13 6.37 -1.04
CA VAL A 51 11.85 5.45 -0.16
C VAL A 51 13.29 5.89 0.02
N PRO A 52 13.94 5.57 1.16
CA PRO A 52 15.37 5.82 1.35
C PRO A 52 16.22 5.00 0.36
N ALA A 53 17.43 5.44 0.10
CA ALA A 53 18.36 4.73 -0.78
C ALA A 53 18.60 3.28 -0.32
N PRO A 54 18.85 2.32 -1.26
CA PRO A 54 19.16 0.92 -0.94
C PRO A 54 20.37 0.81 0.00
N VAL A 55 20.29 -0.16 0.95
CA VAL A 55 21.38 -0.36 1.92
C VAL A 55 22.67 -0.90 1.28
N GLY A 56 22.57 -1.60 0.14
CA GLY A 56 23.69 -2.17 -0.58
C GLY A 56 24.50 -3.19 0.27
N ASP A 57 25.80 -3.27 0.02
CA ASP A 57 26.71 -4.22 0.69
C ASP A 57 27.28 -3.71 2.02
N ARG A 58 26.70 -2.66 2.62
CA ARG A 58 27.21 -2.15 3.89
C ARG A 58 27.14 -3.21 5.00
N PRO A 59 28.11 -3.21 5.94
CA PRO A 59 27.99 -4.06 7.13
C PRO A 59 26.82 -3.63 8.01
N ALA A 60 26.41 -4.51 8.94
CA ALA A 60 25.41 -4.18 9.93
C ALA A 60 25.85 -3.01 10.82
N LYS A 61 24.93 -2.10 11.10
CA LYS A 61 25.18 -0.87 11.86
C LYS A 61 24.19 -0.72 13.00
N LYS A 62 24.55 0.10 13.97
CA LYS A 62 23.59 0.70 14.88
C LYS A 62 22.87 1.83 14.12
N LEU A 63 21.57 1.66 13.88
CA LEU A 63 20.73 2.58 13.13
C LEU A 63 19.88 3.39 14.12
N ILE A 64 20.07 4.70 14.14
CA ILE A 64 19.29 5.62 14.96
C ILE A 64 18.05 6.06 14.20
N VAL A 65 16.88 5.76 14.74
CA VAL A 65 15.57 6.13 14.18
C VAL A 65 14.87 7.04 15.16
N ASP A 66 14.66 8.30 14.76
CA ASP A 66 13.87 9.28 15.53
C ASP A 66 12.54 9.48 14.82
N MET A 67 11.43 9.08 15.45
CA MET A 67 10.09 9.16 14.90
C MET A 67 9.19 10.03 15.79
N GLU A 68 8.69 11.12 15.23
CA GLU A 68 7.74 11.98 15.91
C GLU A 68 6.31 11.62 15.53
N ILE A 69 5.42 11.61 16.52
CA ILE A 69 3.97 11.48 16.34
C ILE A 69 3.36 12.86 16.27
N ILE A 70 2.54 13.10 15.24
CA ILE A 70 1.86 14.37 15.01
C ILE A 70 0.39 14.12 14.67
N GLU A 71 -0.52 14.69 15.48
CA GLU A 71 -1.94 14.78 15.16
C GLU A 71 -2.21 16.06 14.39
N LYS A 72 -2.77 15.97 13.19
CA LYS A 72 -2.99 17.15 12.36
C LYS A 72 -4.22 17.05 11.46
N GLU A 73 -4.86 18.18 11.20
CA GLU A 73 -5.89 18.28 10.17
C GLU A 73 -5.25 18.17 8.77
N GLY A 74 -5.92 17.42 7.90
CA GLY A 74 -5.55 17.26 6.49
C GLY A 74 -6.76 17.06 5.60
N GLU A 75 -6.56 17.09 4.29
CA GLU A 75 -7.59 16.84 3.30
C GLU A 75 -7.67 15.35 2.96
N MET A 76 -8.85 14.74 3.18
CA MET A 76 -9.15 13.34 2.83
C MET A 76 -9.61 13.21 1.38
N ALA A 77 -10.44 14.16 0.93
CA ALA A 77 -10.96 14.29 -0.42
C ALA A 77 -11.33 15.76 -0.67
N ASP A 78 -11.72 16.14 -1.89
CA ASP A 78 -12.07 17.52 -2.22
C ASP A 78 -13.11 18.11 -1.26
N GLY A 79 -12.65 19.05 -0.42
CA GLY A 79 -13.43 19.73 0.60
C GLY A 79 -13.83 18.88 1.81
N VAL A 80 -13.29 17.65 1.93
CA VAL A 80 -13.44 16.75 3.09
C VAL A 80 -12.16 16.80 3.90
N LYS A 81 -12.25 17.20 5.15
CA LYS A 81 -11.13 17.28 6.07
C LYS A 81 -11.21 16.18 7.13
N TYR A 82 -10.06 15.79 7.64
CA TYR A 82 -9.95 14.76 8.67
C TYR A 82 -8.78 15.07 9.61
N VAL A 83 -8.88 14.70 10.89
CA VAL A 83 -7.75 14.80 11.81
C VAL A 83 -6.99 13.49 11.76
N TYR A 84 -5.85 13.51 11.06
CA TYR A 84 -4.94 12.37 10.99
C TYR A 84 -4.07 12.28 12.22
N TRP A 85 -3.80 11.06 12.66
CA TRP A 85 -2.75 10.75 13.61
C TRP A 85 -1.62 10.09 12.83
N THR A 86 -0.43 10.62 12.93
CA THR A 86 0.63 10.27 11.99
C THR A 86 1.94 9.91 12.68
N PHE A 87 2.70 9.04 12.06
CA PHE A 87 4.11 8.83 12.33
C PHE A 87 4.95 9.63 11.32
N GLY A 88 5.68 10.65 11.78
CA GLY A 88 6.49 11.50 10.91
C GLY A 88 5.69 12.52 10.07
N GLY A 89 4.42 12.80 10.42
CA GLY A 89 3.62 13.85 9.80
C GLY A 89 2.97 13.51 8.46
N SER A 90 2.99 12.26 8.01
CA SER A 90 2.32 11.78 6.79
C SER A 90 1.50 10.52 7.03
N VAL A 91 0.58 10.21 6.13
CA VAL A 91 -0.13 8.94 6.06
C VAL A 91 0.10 8.34 4.66
N PRO A 92 0.65 7.12 4.62
CA PRO A 92 1.27 6.38 5.71
C PRO A 92 2.44 7.12 6.33
N GLY A 93 2.88 6.66 7.51
CA GLY A 93 4.04 7.16 8.21
C GLY A 93 5.34 6.95 7.43
N SER A 94 6.44 7.51 7.94
CA SER A 94 7.72 7.48 7.23
C SER A 94 8.22 6.06 6.95
N PHE A 95 8.77 5.82 5.76
CA PHE A 95 9.40 4.56 5.40
C PHE A 95 10.72 4.40 6.16
N ILE A 96 10.92 3.23 6.77
CA ILE A 96 12.15 2.87 7.49
C ILE A 96 12.86 1.80 6.68
N ARG A 97 14.15 2.01 6.33
CA ARG A 97 14.96 1.05 5.58
C ARG A 97 16.15 0.58 6.40
N THR A 98 16.23 -0.73 6.60
CA THR A 98 17.24 -1.42 7.41
C THR A 98 17.79 -2.62 6.63
N ARG A 99 18.76 -3.33 7.20
CA ARG A 99 19.18 -4.66 6.73
C ARG A 99 19.20 -5.66 7.89
N VAL A 100 19.21 -6.96 7.54
CA VAL A 100 19.41 -8.04 8.50
C VAL A 100 20.68 -7.80 9.32
N GLY A 101 20.56 -7.95 10.65
CA GLY A 101 21.63 -7.78 11.63
C GLY A 101 21.86 -6.35 12.08
N ASP A 102 21.18 -5.35 11.53
CA ASP A 102 21.22 -3.99 12.10
C ASP A 102 20.67 -4.00 13.55
N GLU A 103 21.26 -3.20 14.41
CA GLU A 103 20.71 -2.83 15.71
C GLU A 103 20.00 -1.49 15.56
N VAL A 104 18.68 -1.50 15.70
CA VAL A 104 17.89 -0.27 15.61
C VAL A 104 17.71 0.28 17.01
N GLU A 105 18.18 1.51 17.24
CA GLU A 105 17.80 2.32 18.39
C GLU A 105 16.69 3.26 17.94
N PHE A 106 15.49 3.01 18.47
CA PHE A 106 14.26 3.67 18.06
C PHE A 106 13.78 4.61 19.15
N THR A 107 13.72 5.91 18.85
CA THR A 107 13.12 6.92 19.72
C THR A 107 11.76 7.33 19.14
N LEU A 108 10.71 7.12 19.93
CA LEU A 108 9.36 7.58 19.62
C LEU A 108 9.05 8.80 20.48
N SER A 109 8.75 9.93 19.85
CA SER A 109 8.37 11.18 20.51
C SER A 109 6.92 11.53 20.20
N ASN A 110 6.15 11.98 21.17
CA ASN A 110 4.78 12.42 20.98
C ASN A 110 4.73 13.94 21.11
N HIS A 111 4.37 14.63 20.01
CA HIS A 111 4.35 16.10 19.98
C HIS A 111 3.49 16.66 21.12
N PRO A 112 3.94 17.71 21.84
CA PRO A 112 3.22 18.22 23.02
C PRO A 112 1.83 18.77 22.73
N ASP A 113 1.54 19.19 21.50
CA ASP A 113 0.21 19.69 21.09
C ASP A 113 -0.79 18.56 20.76
N ASN A 114 -0.32 17.30 20.66
CA ASN A 114 -1.19 16.14 20.47
C ASN A 114 -2.14 15.96 21.66
N LYS A 115 -3.21 15.19 21.46
CA LYS A 115 -4.25 15.00 22.48
C LYS A 115 -4.20 13.62 23.14
N LEU A 116 -3.63 12.65 22.44
CA LEU A 116 -3.72 11.23 22.84
C LEU A 116 -2.32 10.64 23.08
N PRO A 117 -2.22 9.62 23.94
CA PRO A 117 -1.04 8.80 24.03
C PRO A 117 -0.98 7.80 22.87
N HIS A 118 0.24 7.44 22.47
CA HIS A 118 0.49 6.52 21.38
C HIS A 118 1.62 5.55 21.70
N THR A 119 1.69 4.46 20.92
CA THR A 119 2.77 3.46 20.93
C THR A 119 3.17 3.14 19.50
N ILE A 120 4.17 2.29 19.32
CA ILE A 120 4.47 1.69 18.03
C ILE A 120 4.67 0.18 18.18
N ASP A 121 3.99 -0.59 17.33
CA ASP A 121 4.19 -2.01 17.07
C ASP A 121 4.84 -2.14 15.68
N LEU A 122 6.05 -2.70 15.62
CA LEU A 122 6.74 -2.99 14.37
C LEU A 122 6.72 -4.51 14.13
N HIS A 123 6.04 -4.98 13.10
CA HIS A 123 5.97 -6.40 12.74
C HIS A 123 7.33 -7.02 12.42
N ALA A 124 8.35 -6.19 12.17
CA ALA A 124 9.75 -6.62 12.01
C ALA A 124 10.43 -7.00 13.33
N VAL A 125 9.83 -6.68 14.48
CA VAL A 125 10.44 -6.84 15.82
C VAL A 125 10.01 -8.14 16.46
N THR A 126 10.98 -8.97 16.82
CA THR A 126 10.74 -10.14 17.67
C THR A 126 10.85 -9.73 19.14
N GLY A 127 9.73 -9.41 19.75
CA GLY A 127 9.66 -8.95 21.14
C GLY A 127 8.23 -8.61 21.57
N PRO A 128 7.97 -8.34 22.87
CA PRO A 128 6.62 -8.08 23.38
C PRO A 128 5.96 -6.89 22.70
N GLY A 129 4.83 -7.15 22.01
CA GLY A 129 4.05 -6.15 21.28
C GLY A 129 4.85 -5.45 20.19
N GLY A 130 5.83 -6.11 19.54
CA GLY A 130 6.63 -5.51 18.46
C GLY A 130 7.33 -4.18 18.85
N GLY A 131 7.53 -3.93 20.15
CA GLY A 131 8.02 -2.66 20.71
C GLY A 131 6.97 -1.85 21.47
N ALA A 132 5.68 -2.14 21.32
CA ALA A 132 4.60 -1.37 21.96
C ALA A 132 4.70 -1.36 23.49
N ALA A 133 5.14 -2.48 24.09
CA ALA A 133 5.37 -2.56 25.53
C ALA A 133 6.42 -1.54 26.06
N SER A 134 7.30 -1.06 25.19
CA SER A 134 8.41 -0.16 25.55
C SER A 134 8.21 1.28 25.03
N SER A 135 7.16 1.57 24.27
CA SER A 135 7.03 2.81 23.51
C SER A 135 5.79 3.65 23.84
N PHE A 136 5.08 3.37 24.94
CA PHE A 136 3.92 4.20 25.31
C PHE A 136 4.37 5.61 25.71
N VAL A 137 3.96 6.62 24.94
CA VAL A 137 4.30 8.02 25.14
C VAL A 137 3.05 8.89 25.15
N ALA A 138 2.85 9.64 26.23
CA ALA A 138 1.84 10.70 26.30
C ALA A 138 2.36 11.96 25.59
N PRO A 139 1.49 12.95 25.28
CA PRO A 139 1.93 14.21 24.69
C PRO A 139 3.08 14.87 25.47
N GLY A 140 4.11 15.28 24.75
CA GLY A 140 5.35 15.85 25.32
C GLY A 140 6.33 14.82 25.89
N GLN A 141 6.07 13.51 25.74
CA GLN A 141 6.98 12.45 26.17
C GLN A 141 7.70 11.80 24.98
N GLU A 142 8.86 11.24 25.29
CA GLU A 142 9.60 10.37 24.37
C GLU A 142 10.09 9.12 25.09
N LYS A 143 10.28 8.04 24.34
CA LYS A 143 10.91 6.79 24.82
C LYS A 143 11.79 6.21 23.75
N THR A 144 12.91 5.63 24.21
CA THR A 144 13.86 4.94 23.34
C THR A 144 13.92 3.47 23.75
N PHE A 145 13.92 2.59 22.74
CA PHE A 145 14.18 1.16 22.89
C PHE A 145 15.03 0.66 21.73
N SER A 146 15.62 -0.52 21.86
CA SER A 146 16.45 -1.10 20.82
C SER A 146 16.01 -2.51 20.47
N PHE A 147 16.20 -2.88 19.21
CA PHE A 147 15.97 -4.23 18.71
C PHE A 147 16.94 -4.57 17.58
N LYS A 148 17.10 -5.87 17.30
CA LYS A 148 17.82 -6.34 16.12
C LYS A 148 16.87 -6.79 15.02
N THR A 149 17.19 -6.45 13.78
CA THR A 149 16.49 -6.93 12.60
C THR A 149 16.97 -8.33 12.25
N LEU A 150 16.14 -9.34 12.50
CA LEU A 150 16.53 -10.75 12.40
C LEU A 150 16.17 -11.38 11.05
N ASN A 151 15.06 -10.99 10.46
CA ASN A 151 14.50 -11.60 9.27
C ASN A 151 14.37 -10.56 8.15
N PRO A 152 14.84 -10.86 6.92
CA PRO A 152 14.60 -9.99 5.79
C PRO A 152 13.10 -10.00 5.43
N GLY A 153 12.59 -8.88 4.95
CA GLY A 153 11.20 -8.74 4.54
C GLY A 153 10.69 -7.31 4.61
N LEU A 154 9.50 -7.11 4.07
CA LEU A 154 8.75 -5.87 4.17
C LEU A 154 7.64 -6.03 5.21
N TYR A 155 7.65 -5.19 6.22
CA TYR A 155 6.78 -5.32 7.38
C TYR A 155 6.00 -4.04 7.64
N VAL A 156 4.76 -4.19 8.11
CA VAL A 156 3.96 -3.07 8.61
C VAL A 156 4.45 -2.66 10.00
N TYR A 157 4.34 -1.40 10.32
CA TYR A 157 4.29 -0.91 11.69
C TYR A 157 3.03 -0.08 11.91
N HIS A 158 2.50 -0.05 13.12
CA HIS A 158 1.30 0.70 13.45
C HIS A 158 1.22 1.06 14.94
N CYS A 159 0.29 1.94 15.31
CA CYS A 159 0.00 2.21 16.70
C CYS A 159 -0.75 1.04 17.35
N ALA A 160 -0.35 0.67 18.56
CA ALA A 160 -0.97 -0.39 19.35
C ALA A 160 -1.64 0.12 20.64
N THR A 161 -1.86 1.42 20.76
CA THR A 161 -2.62 2.01 21.87
C THR A 161 -4.11 1.68 21.71
N ALA A 162 -4.75 1.24 22.78
CA ALA A 162 -6.20 0.95 22.75
C ALA A 162 -7.04 2.23 22.66
N PRO A 163 -8.11 2.25 21.85
CA PRO A 163 -8.61 1.22 20.95
C PRO A 163 -7.76 1.11 19.67
N VAL A 164 -7.06 -0.01 19.49
CA VAL A 164 -6.02 -0.16 18.46
C VAL A 164 -6.53 0.13 17.05
N GLY A 165 -7.68 -0.43 16.67
CA GLY A 165 -8.29 -0.22 15.35
C GLY A 165 -8.60 1.25 15.07
N MET A 166 -9.00 2.04 16.07
CA MET A 166 -9.24 3.47 15.92
C MET A 166 -7.93 4.22 15.59
N HIS A 167 -6.83 3.91 16.27
CA HIS A 167 -5.54 4.56 15.99
C HIS A 167 -5.05 4.25 14.57
N ILE A 168 -5.18 3.00 14.12
CA ILE A 168 -4.83 2.59 12.76
C ILE A 168 -5.74 3.30 11.75
N ALA A 169 -7.06 3.29 11.96
CA ALA A 169 -8.03 3.95 11.06
C ALA A 169 -7.87 5.46 10.97
N ASN A 170 -7.18 6.10 11.94
CA ASN A 170 -6.84 7.51 11.89
C ASN A 170 -5.50 7.79 11.16
N GLY A 171 -4.84 6.76 10.60
CA GLY A 171 -3.65 6.92 9.77
C GLY A 171 -2.32 6.46 10.40
N MET A 172 -2.36 5.85 11.59
CA MET A 172 -1.15 5.44 12.31
C MET A 172 -0.60 4.09 11.84
N TYR A 173 -0.08 4.05 10.64
CA TYR A 173 0.58 2.88 10.05
C TYR A 173 1.68 3.31 9.06
N GLY A 174 2.63 2.42 8.79
CA GLY A 174 3.69 2.61 7.81
C GLY A 174 4.44 1.31 7.52
N LEU A 175 5.57 1.39 6.78
CA LEU A 175 6.39 0.25 6.41
C LEU A 175 7.82 0.36 6.93
N ILE A 176 8.34 -0.78 7.36
CA ILE A 176 9.76 -1.01 7.62
C ILE A 176 10.26 -2.14 6.72
N LEU A 177 11.28 -1.85 5.92
CA LEU A 177 11.98 -2.81 5.09
C LEU A 177 13.25 -3.29 5.81
N VAL A 178 13.39 -4.59 5.93
CA VAL A 178 14.62 -5.26 6.35
C VAL A 178 15.22 -5.93 5.12
N GLU A 179 16.22 -5.32 4.49
CA GLU A 179 16.88 -5.92 3.32
C GLU A 179 17.72 -7.14 3.74
N PRO A 180 17.83 -8.15 2.87
CA PRO A 180 18.78 -9.24 3.07
C PRO A 180 20.22 -8.74 3.06
N GLU A 181 21.15 -9.58 3.49
CA GLU A 181 22.59 -9.33 3.30
C GLU A 181 22.90 -9.20 1.79
N GLY A 182 23.61 -8.14 1.41
CA GLY A 182 23.86 -7.81 0.00
C GLY A 182 22.75 -6.99 -0.67
N GLY A 183 21.64 -6.73 0.03
CA GLY A 183 20.50 -5.95 -0.48
C GLY A 183 19.55 -6.73 -1.37
N LEU A 184 18.49 -6.05 -1.82
CA LEU A 184 17.58 -6.55 -2.85
C LEU A 184 18.19 -6.36 -4.26
N PRO A 185 17.77 -7.13 -5.28
CA PRO A 185 18.15 -6.90 -6.66
C PRO A 185 17.88 -5.44 -7.06
N LYS A 186 18.79 -4.86 -7.84
CA LYS A 186 18.67 -3.46 -8.30
C LYS A 186 17.49 -3.30 -9.24
N VAL A 187 16.78 -2.20 -9.08
CA VAL A 187 15.72 -1.73 -9.97
C VAL A 187 15.93 -0.25 -10.30
N ASP A 188 15.25 0.26 -11.31
CA ASP A 188 15.42 1.65 -11.75
C ASP A 188 14.55 2.62 -10.94
N LYS A 189 13.40 2.16 -10.48
CA LYS A 189 12.43 2.95 -9.69
C LYS A 189 11.94 2.16 -8.49
N GLU A 190 11.83 2.84 -7.36
CA GLU A 190 11.23 2.29 -6.14
C GLU A 190 10.18 3.26 -5.61
N TYR A 191 9.00 2.73 -5.21
CA TYR A 191 7.91 3.54 -4.67
C TYR A 191 7.26 2.87 -3.47
N TYR A 192 6.79 3.71 -2.54
CA TYR A 192 6.10 3.37 -1.32
C TYR A 192 4.61 3.66 -1.44
N ILE A 193 3.78 2.63 -1.31
CA ILE A 193 2.33 2.71 -1.45
C ILE A 193 1.68 1.94 -0.30
N MET A 194 0.74 2.56 0.40
CA MET A 194 -0.07 1.86 1.39
C MET A 194 -1.55 2.16 1.22
N GLN A 195 -2.35 1.10 1.27
CA GLN A 195 -3.80 1.21 1.39
C GLN A 195 -4.18 1.40 2.86
N GLY A 196 -5.23 2.19 3.10
CA GLY A 196 -5.90 2.29 4.37
C GLY A 196 -7.38 2.55 4.19
N ASP A 197 -8.18 2.08 5.14
CA ASP A 197 -9.62 2.28 5.18
C ASP A 197 -10.00 3.26 6.30
N PHE A 198 -10.83 4.25 5.95
CA PHE A 198 -11.25 5.33 6.84
C PHE A 198 -12.77 5.33 7.00
N TYR A 199 -13.20 5.56 8.22
CA TYR A 199 -14.59 5.50 8.66
C TYR A 199 -15.00 6.86 9.20
N THR A 200 -15.78 7.61 8.42
CA THR A 200 -16.15 9.00 8.75
C THR A 200 -17.59 9.11 9.20
N SER A 201 -17.86 10.05 10.12
CA SER A 201 -19.22 10.32 10.62
C SER A 201 -20.18 10.77 9.52
N GLY A 202 -19.69 11.51 8.54
CA GLY A 202 -20.44 11.86 7.33
C GLY A 202 -20.30 10.80 6.24
N ASP A 203 -21.15 10.88 5.24
CA ASP A 203 -21.09 10.03 4.05
C ASP A 203 -19.87 10.36 3.16
N ASN A 204 -19.49 9.42 2.31
CA ASN A 204 -18.42 9.66 1.31
C ASN A 204 -18.70 10.94 0.50
N GLY A 205 -17.76 11.88 0.51
CA GLY A 205 -17.85 13.19 -0.15
C GLY A 205 -18.63 14.26 0.62
N GLU A 206 -19.08 14.00 1.83
CA GLU A 206 -19.67 15.03 2.69
C GLU A 206 -18.59 16.01 3.12
N ARG A 207 -18.83 17.30 2.84
CA ARG A 207 -17.83 18.37 3.03
C ARG A 207 -17.69 18.78 4.49
N GLY A 208 -16.51 19.26 4.83
CA GLY A 208 -16.16 19.76 6.15
C GLY A 208 -15.28 18.78 6.91
N LEU A 209 -15.05 19.10 8.17
CA LEU A 209 -14.25 18.25 9.07
C LEU A 209 -15.09 17.04 9.51
N GLN A 210 -14.59 15.85 9.21
CA GLN A 210 -15.21 14.59 9.57
C GLN A 210 -14.52 14.00 10.81
N ALA A 211 -15.33 13.43 11.70
CA ALA A 211 -14.87 12.67 12.83
C ALA A 211 -14.81 11.17 12.49
N PHE A 212 -14.04 10.41 13.24
CA PHE A 212 -14.03 8.95 13.18
C PHE A 212 -15.39 8.37 13.64
N ASP A 213 -15.89 7.36 12.93
CA ASP A 213 -17.10 6.61 13.27
C ASP A 213 -16.75 5.18 13.69
N MET A 214 -16.85 4.90 15.00
CA MET A 214 -16.57 3.58 15.56
C MET A 214 -17.56 2.51 15.08
N LYS A 215 -18.84 2.86 14.87
CA LYS A 215 -19.86 1.91 14.44
C LYS A 215 -19.55 1.42 13.02
N LYS A 216 -19.31 2.33 12.09
CA LYS A 216 -18.92 1.99 10.72
C LYS A 216 -17.63 1.16 10.70
N ALA A 217 -16.66 1.48 11.59
CA ALA A 217 -15.41 0.72 11.68
C ALA A 217 -15.63 -0.73 12.14
N VAL A 218 -16.50 -0.96 13.13
CA VAL A 218 -16.88 -2.31 13.61
C VAL A 218 -17.68 -3.07 12.54
N GLU A 219 -18.50 -2.37 11.76
CA GLU A 219 -19.31 -2.93 10.67
C GLU A 219 -18.52 -3.10 9.36
N GLU A 220 -17.23 -2.68 9.33
CA GLU A 220 -16.35 -2.70 8.14
C GLU A 220 -16.88 -1.86 6.96
N ASP A 221 -17.75 -0.87 7.22
CA ASP A 221 -18.34 0.02 6.22
C ASP A 221 -17.50 1.30 6.06
N ALA A 222 -16.34 1.17 5.43
CA ALA A 222 -15.45 2.28 5.20
C ALA A 222 -16.03 3.28 4.20
N ASP A 223 -16.02 4.59 4.54
CA ASP A 223 -16.40 5.66 3.61
C ASP A 223 -15.31 5.90 2.58
N TYR A 224 -14.03 5.80 2.98
CA TYR A 224 -12.88 5.94 2.11
C TYR A 224 -11.97 4.73 2.23
N VAL A 225 -11.51 4.24 1.09
CA VAL A 225 -10.41 3.29 0.96
C VAL A 225 -9.42 3.94 0.01
N VAL A 226 -8.23 4.28 0.48
CA VAL A 226 -7.33 5.16 -0.26
C VAL A 226 -5.90 4.65 -0.26
N PHE A 227 -5.15 5.00 -1.29
CA PHE A 227 -3.69 4.90 -1.26
C PHE A 227 -3.09 6.17 -0.66
N ASN A 228 -2.06 6.02 0.15
CA ASN A 228 -1.27 7.09 0.75
C ASN A 228 -2.13 8.20 1.39
N GLY A 229 -3.13 7.76 2.19
CA GLY A 229 -3.85 8.57 3.17
C GLY A 229 -4.96 9.47 2.63
N LYS A 230 -5.13 9.65 1.31
CA LYS A 230 -6.20 10.48 0.75
C LYS A 230 -6.56 10.12 -0.68
N VAL A 231 -7.76 10.48 -1.08
CA VAL A 231 -8.19 10.39 -2.48
C VAL A 231 -7.27 11.23 -3.36
N GLY A 232 -6.79 10.64 -4.47
CA GLY A 232 -5.96 11.34 -5.44
C GLY A 232 -4.49 11.56 -5.04
N SER A 233 -4.02 10.94 -3.96
CA SER A 233 -2.61 11.03 -3.50
C SER A 233 -1.58 10.62 -4.56
N LEU A 234 -1.95 9.72 -5.46
CA LEU A 234 -1.11 9.18 -6.53
C LEU A 234 -1.69 9.44 -7.93
N THR A 235 -2.47 10.51 -8.12
CA THR A 235 -3.09 10.84 -9.42
C THR A 235 -2.70 12.23 -9.90
N GLY A 236 -2.99 12.54 -11.16
CA GLY A 236 -2.67 13.85 -11.72
C GLY A 236 -1.18 14.15 -11.70
N ASP A 237 -0.78 15.23 -11.07
CA ASP A 237 0.62 15.63 -10.93
C ASP A 237 1.37 14.83 -9.85
N ASN A 238 0.63 14.14 -8.97
CA ASN A 238 1.19 13.25 -7.95
C ASN A 238 1.39 11.81 -8.45
N ALA A 239 1.09 11.50 -9.72
CA ALA A 239 1.29 10.18 -10.28
C ALA A 239 2.76 9.77 -10.22
N ILE A 240 3.03 8.51 -9.88
CA ILE A 240 4.39 7.96 -9.97
C ILE A 240 4.79 7.79 -11.45
N THR A 241 6.08 7.75 -11.74
CA THR A 241 6.57 7.81 -13.12
C THR A 241 7.65 6.77 -13.41
N ALA A 242 7.70 6.29 -14.67
CA ALA A 242 8.79 5.47 -15.19
C ALA A 242 9.02 5.75 -16.69
N ASN A 243 10.10 5.21 -17.24
CA ASN A 243 10.35 5.20 -18.67
C ASN A 243 10.29 3.77 -19.20
N VAL A 244 9.87 3.62 -20.45
CA VAL A 244 9.89 2.32 -21.14
C VAL A 244 11.28 1.68 -21.03
N GLY A 245 11.30 0.42 -20.61
CA GLY A 245 12.52 -0.36 -20.36
C GLY A 245 12.98 -0.36 -18.89
N GLU A 246 12.48 0.56 -18.05
CA GLU A 246 12.80 0.59 -16.62
C GLU A 246 12.07 -0.53 -15.85
N THR A 247 12.75 -1.03 -14.81
CA THR A 247 12.17 -1.92 -13.81
C THR A 247 11.65 -1.10 -12.63
N VAL A 248 10.41 -1.33 -12.26
CA VAL A 248 9.72 -0.66 -11.15
C VAL A 248 9.53 -1.63 -10.01
N ARG A 249 9.88 -1.22 -8.80
CA ARG A 249 9.56 -1.91 -7.54
C ARG A 249 8.57 -1.09 -6.75
N LEU A 250 7.47 -1.73 -6.35
CA LEU A 250 6.49 -1.16 -5.45
C LEU A 250 6.58 -1.88 -4.10
N TYR A 251 6.83 -1.12 -3.04
CA TYR A 251 6.65 -1.56 -1.66
C TYR A 251 5.21 -1.26 -1.27
N VAL A 252 4.38 -2.28 -1.32
CA VAL A 252 2.93 -2.14 -1.12
C VAL A 252 2.53 -2.69 0.23
N GLY A 253 1.93 -1.85 1.07
CA GLY A 253 1.39 -2.25 2.36
C GLY A 253 -0.11 -2.02 2.46
N ASN A 254 -0.70 -2.64 3.46
CA ASN A 254 -2.09 -2.42 3.81
C ASN A 254 -2.20 -2.18 5.32
N GLY A 255 -2.45 -0.91 5.71
CA GLY A 255 -2.68 -0.55 7.10
C GLY A 255 -4.02 -1.09 7.63
N GLY A 256 -4.97 -1.31 6.76
CA GLY A 256 -6.31 -1.68 7.15
C GLY A 256 -7.05 -0.51 7.84
N PRO A 257 -7.73 -0.73 8.97
CA PRO A 257 -7.59 -1.89 9.89
C PRO A 257 -8.33 -3.17 9.50
N ASN A 258 -9.30 -3.10 8.58
CA ASN A 258 -10.20 -4.23 8.35
C ASN A 258 -10.05 -4.87 6.96
N LEU A 259 -9.95 -4.03 5.90
CA LEU A 259 -10.16 -4.50 4.53
C LEU A 259 -8.88 -5.04 3.90
N THR A 260 -8.95 -6.23 3.31
CA THR A 260 -7.88 -6.79 2.49
C THR A 260 -7.80 -6.05 1.16
N SER A 261 -6.59 -5.71 0.70
CA SER A 261 -6.32 -5.15 -0.62
C SER A 261 -6.13 -6.26 -1.65
N SER A 262 -6.80 -6.18 -2.78
CA SER A 262 -6.53 -6.97 -3.97
C SER A 262 -5.72 -6.11 -4.95
N PHE A 263 -4.43 -5.92 -4.67
CA PHE A 263 -3.60 -4.97 -5.40
C PHE A 263 -3.29 -5.43 -6.82
N HIS A 264 -3.56 -4.55 -7.78
CA HIS A 264 -3.33 -4.76 -9.22
C HIS A 264 -2.84 -3.46 -9.87
N VAL A 265 -2.05 -3.59 -10.93
CA VAL A 265 -1.72 -2.50 -11.84
C VAL A 265 -2.35 -2.81 -13.20
N ILE A 266 -3.41 -2.08 -13.55
CA ILE A 266 -4.11 -2.29 -14.83
C ILE A 266 -3.16 -1.98 -15.98
N GLY A 267 -2.93 -2.99 -16.81
CA GLY A 267 -2.02 -2.92 -17.95
C GLY A 267 -0.66 -3.59 -17.72
N GLU A 268 -0.38 -4.10 -16.51
CA GLU A 268 0.85 -4.81 -16.18
C GLU A 268 0.62 -6.21 -15.62
N ILE A 269 1.64 -7.03 -15.77
CA ILE A 269 1.79 -8.33 -15.10
C ILE A 269 3.04 -8.22 -14.22
N PHE A 270 2.91 -8.53 -12.95
CA PHE A 270 4.04 -8.49 -12.03
C PHE A 270 5.01 -9.62 -12.34
N ASP A 271 6.27 -9.27 -12.66
CA ASP A 271 7.33 -10.26 -12.90
C ASP A 271 7.59 -11.09 -11.65
N ASN A 272 7.70 -10.40 -10.51
CA ASN A 272 7.94 -11.01 -9.20
C ASN A 272 7.06 -10.37 -8.13
N VAL A 273 6.53 -11.19 -7.24
CA VAL A 273 5.86 -10.76 -6.02
C VAL A 273 6.45 -11.51 -4.84
N HIS A 274 7.08 -10.78 -3.91
CA HIS A 274 7.41 -11.32 -2.60
C HIS A 274 6.14 -11.38 -1.78
N VAL A 275 5.60 -12.58 -1.63
CA VAL A 275 4.32 -12.82 -0.97
C VAL A 275 4.45 -12.47 0.51
N GLU A 276 3.52 -11.67 1.01
CA GLU A 276 3.53 -11.18 2.40
C GLU A 276 4.83 -10.48 2.79
N GLY A 277 5.55 -9.93 1.80
CA GLY A 277 6.83 -9.24 2.00
C GLY A 277 8.01 -10.15 2.34
N GLY A 278 7.82 -11.48 2.36
CA GLY A 278 8.84 -12.46 2.76
C GLY A 278 9.70 -12.99 1.61
N ASP A 279 10.34 -14.15 1.85
CA ASP A 279 11.27 -14.78 0.91
C ASP A 279 10.60 -15.55 -0.22
N LEU A 280 9.28 -15.87 -0.11
CA LEU A 280 8.54 -16.57 -1.13
C LEU A 280 8.24 -15.64 -2.31
N ILE A 281 8.70 -16.00 -3.50
CA ILE A 281 8.48 -15.24 -4.71
C ILE A 281 7.53 -16.00 -5.64
N ASN A 282 6.40 -15.38 -5.98
CA ASN A 282 5.53 -15.79 -7.06
C ASN A 282 5.86 -15.01 -8.33
N THR A 283 5.83 -15.64 -9.48
CA THR A 283 6.14 -15.01 -10.77
C THR A 283 4.91 -14.94 -11.66
N ASN A 284 4.89 -13.96 -12.60
CA ASN A 284 3.80 -13.75 -13.56
C ASN A 284 2.43 -13.57 -12.88
N VAL A 285 2.39 -12.69 -11.87
CA VAL A 285 1.21 -12.44 -11.04
C VAL A 285 0.41 -11.26 -11.57
N GLN A 286 -0.90 -11.42 -11.73
CA GLN A 286 -1.78 -10.34 -12.16
C GLN A 286 -2.27 -9.47 -11.00
N THR A 287 -2.63 -10.10 -9.88
CA THR A 287 -3.20 -9.45 -8.69
C THR A 287 -2.68 -10.14 -7.46
N THR A 288 -2.21 -9.38 -6.47
CA THR A 288 -1.74 -9.94 -5.21
C THR A 288 -2.64 -9.52 -4.04
N SER A 289 -2.89 -10.48 -3.13
CA SER A 289 -3.66 -10.20 -1.91
C SER A 289 -2.76 -9.67 -0.82
N ILE A 290 -3.13 -8.55 -0.22
CA ILE A 290 -2.41 -7.94 0.89
C ILE A 290 -3.42 -7.78 2.04
N PRO A 291 -3.38 -8.65 3.05
CA PRO A 291 -4.30 -8.57 4.19
C PRO A 291 -4.06 -7.29 5.00
N ALA A 292 -5.01 -6.91 5.82
CA ALA A 292 -4.84 -5.84 6.80
C ALA A 292 -3.62 -6.15 7.69
N GLY A 293 -2.72 -5.19 7.87
CA GLY A 293 -1.45 -5.39 8.58
C GLY A 293 -0.39 -6.18 7.80
N GLY A 294 -0.60 -6.42 6.52
CA GLY A 294 0.33 -7.12 5.63
C GLY A 294 0.99 -6.21 4.60
N ALA A 295 1.97 -6.77 3.87
CA ALA A 295 2.70 -6.07 2.82
C ALA A 295 3.15 -7.04 1.72
N ALA A 296 3.52 -6.52 0.54
CA ALA A 296 4.14 -7.27 -0.54
C ALA A 296 5.18 -6.39 -1.26
N ILE A 297 6.24 -7.01 -1.80
CA ILE A 297 7.14 -6.34 -2.73
C ILE A 297 6.78 -6.81 -4.13
N VAL A 298 6.53 -5.86 -5.02
CA VAL A 298 6.07 -6.12 -6.38
C VAL A 298 7.07 -5.52 -7.36
N ASP A 299 7.65 -6.36 -8.22
CA ASP A 299 8.59 -5.95 -9.28
C ASP A 299 8.00 -6.24 -10.66
N PHE A 300 8.13 -5.30 -11.57
CA PHE A 300 7.78 -5.47 -12.98
C PHE A 300 8.57 -4.51 -13.86
N LYS A 301 8.76 -4.90 -15.12
CA LYS A 301 9.38 -4.06 -16.14
C LYS A 301 8.31 -3.45 -17.02
N VAL A 302 8.41 -2.15 -17.28
CA VAL A 302 7.45 -1.44 -18.15
C VAL A 302 7.95 -1.46 -19.61
N ASP A 303 7.18 -2.04 -20.52
CA ASP A 303 7.58 -2.28 -21.90
C ASP A 303 6.87 -1.38 -22.93
N VAL A 304 5.78 -0.69 -22.55
CA VAL A 304 5.06 0.24 -23.42
C VAL A 304 4.73 1.54 -22.69
N PRO A 305 4.70 2.69 -23.38
CA PRO A 305 4.30 3.95 -22.76
C PRO A 305 2.77 4.01 -22.53
N GLY A 306 2.35 4.78 -21.52
CA GLY A 306 0.95 4.98 -21.21
C GLY A 306 0.72 5.36 -19.74
N THR A 307 -0.53 5.40 -19.34
CA THR A 307 -0.91 5.56 -17.94
C THR A 307 -1.49 4.24 -17.45
N PHE A 308 -0.79 3.63 -16.51
CA PHE A 308 -1.19 2.39 -15.86
C PHE A 308 -1.87 2.74 -14.54
N ILE A 309 -2.96 2.04 -14.20
CA ILE A 309 -3.78 2.40 -13.06
C ILE A 309 -3.55 1.40 -11.93
N LEU A 310 -3.07 1.89 -10.79
CA LEU A 310 -2.95 1.12 -9.57
C LEU A 310 -4.32 1.08 -8.89
N VAL A 311 -4.80 -0.10 -8.52
CA VAL A 311 -6.13 -0.27 -7.91
C VAL A 311 -6.12 -1.32 -6.79
N ASP A 312 -7.01 -1.16 -5.83
CA ASP A 312 -7.63 -2.31 -5.17
C ASP A 312 -8.67 -2.90 -6.15
N HIS A 313 -8.47 -4.13 -6.60
CA HIS A 313 -9.35 -4.76 -7.60
C HIS A 313 -10.72 -5.16 -7.03
N ALA A 314 -10.99 -4.90 -5.77
CA ALA A 314 -12.35 -4.70 -5.27
C ALA A 314 -12.86 -3.36 -5.81
N ILE A 315 -13.25 -3.34 -7.08
CA ILE A 315 -13.33 -2.20 -7.99
C ILE A 315 -14.09 -1.00 -7.44
N PHE A 316 -15.16 -1.21 -6.68
CA PHE A 316 -15.88 -0.10 -6.03
C PHE A 316 -15.03 0.62 -4.97
N ARG A 317 -14.03 -0.04 -4.37
CA ARG A 317 -13.07 0.62 -3.48
C ARG A 317 -12.12 1.53 -4.28
N ALA A 318 -11.70 1.12 -5.47
CA ALA A 318 -10.85 1.92 -6.34
C ALA A 318 -11.59 3.19 -6.82
N PHE A 319 -12.64 3.01 -7.59
CA PHE A 319 -13.27 4.12 -8.31
C PHE A 319 -14.26 4.94 -7.47
N ASN A 320 -14.83 4.38 -6.42
CA ASN A 320 -15.85 5.06 -5.62
C ASN A 320 -15.38 5.47 -4.23
N LYS A 321 -14.33 4.82 -3.67
CA LYS A 321 -13.82 5.11 -2.32
C LYS A 321 -12.37 5.61 -2.32
N GLY A 322 -11.67 5.59 -3.47
CA GLY A 322 -10.39 6.28 -3.67
C GLY A 322 -9.12 5.43 -3.67
N ALA A 323 -9.21 4.06 -3.64
CA ALA A 323 -8.04 3.17 -3.74
C ALA A 323 -7.53 3.09 -5.18
N LEU A 324 -7.11 4.25 -5.72
CA LEU A 324 -6.68 4.44 -7.08
C LEU A 324 -5.40 5.28 -7.12
N GLY A 325 -4.42 4.84 -7.93
CA GLY A 325 -3.20 5.57 -8.25
C GLY A 325 -2.87 5.46 -9.72
N MET A 326 -1.85 6.16 -10.18
CA MET A 326 -1.39 6.16 -11.57
C MET A 326 0.13 6.03 -11.64
N LEU A 327 0.59 5.17 -12.56
CA LEU A 327 1.97 5.12 -13.03
C LEU A 327 1.99 5.67 -14.46
N LYS A 328 2.62 6.83 -14.66
CA LYS A 328 2.82 7.42 -15.99
C LYS A 328 4.14 6.94 -16.57
N VAL A 329 4.07 6.19 -17.66
CA VAL A 329 5.22 5.67 -18.38
C VAL A 329 5.43 6.45 -19.66
N THR A 330 6.64 7.00 -19.82
CA THR A 330 7.03 7.72 -21.03
C THR A 330 8.03 6.91 -21.84
N GLY A 331 8.03 7.05 -23.17
CA GLY A 331 8.98 6.34 -24.03
C GLY A 331 8.42 6.03 -25.40
N LYS A 332 9.14 5.17 -26.13
CA LYS A 332 8.77 4.76 -27.48
C LYS A 332 7.74 3.63 -27.43
N GLU A 333 6.69 3.74 -28.26
CA GLU A 333 5.72 2.66 -28.45
C GLU A 333 6.35 1.41 -29.09
N ASP A 334 5.94 0.24 -28.65
CA ASP A 334 6.19 -1.03 -29.33
C ASP A 334 4.84 -1.64 -29.79
N LYS A 335 4.53 -1.44 -31.07
CA LYS A 335 3.30 -1.94 -31.69
C LYS A 335 3.22 -3.47 -31.78
N LYS A 336 4.31 -4.21 -31.51
CA LYS A 336 4.31 -5.66 -31.44
C LYS A 336 3.75 -6.15 -30.09
N ILE A 337 4.00 -5.38 -29.03
CA ILE A 337 3.48 -5.67 -27.69
C ILE A 337 2.04 -5.19 -27.60
N TYR A 338 1.77 -3.92 -27.96
CA TYR A 338 0.44 -3.33 -27.93
C TYR A 338 0.20 -2.45 -29.15
N SER A 339 -0.67 -2.90 -30.02
CA SER A 339 -0.89 -2.22 -31.31
C SER A 339 -1.74 -0.96 -31.22
N GLY A 340 -2.52 -0.80 -30.16
CA GLY A 340 -3.67 0.12 -30.13
C GLY A 340 -4.79 -0.36 -31.04
N VAL A 341 -5.73 0.53 -31.33
CA VAL A 341 -6.86 0.23 -32.27
C VAL A 341 -6.32 -0.03 -33.65
N LYS A 342 -6.58 -1.23 -34.21
CA LYS A 342 -6.22 -1.61 -35.59
C LYS A 342 -7.34 -1.36 -36.58
N GLN A 343 -8.56 -1.53 -36.14
CA GLN A 343 -9.75 -1.38 -36.98
C GLN A 343 -10.92 -0.94 -36.11
N GLU A 344 -11.67 0.00 -36.59
CA GLU A 344 -12.91 0.49 -35.98
C GLU A 344 -14.06 0.29 -36.97
N GLY A 345 -15.24 -0.08 -36.49
CA GLY A 345 -16.41 -0.30 -37.33
C GLY A 345 -17.65 -0.52 -36.49
N ILE A 346 -18.78 -0.49 -37.15
CA ILE A 346 -20.07 -0.78 -36.53
C ILE A 346 -20.34 -2.29 -36.68
N TYR A 347 -20.53 -2.97 -35.54
CA TYR A 347 -20.93 -4.37 -35.51
C TYR A 347 -22.46 -4.48 -35.59
N LEU A 348 -22.97 -4.94 -36.74
CA LEU A 348 -24.40 -5.22 -36.98
C LEU A 348 -24.53 -6.67 -37.44
N PRO A 349 -24.70 -7.63 -36.52
CA PRO A 349 -25.01 -9.01 -36.92
C PRO A 349 -26.35 -9.05 -37.66
N GLU A 350 -26.54 -10.04 -38.52
CA GLU A 350 -27.75 -10.22 -39.33
C GLU A 350 -29.01 -10.16 -38.45
N GLY A 351 -29.98 -9.35 -38.84
CA GLY A 351 -31.22 -9.11 -38.09
C GLY A 351 -31.10 -8.10 -36.93
N SER A 352 -29.91 -7.51 -36.73
CA SER A 352 -29.69 -6.50 -35.69
C SER A 352 -29.96 -5.07 -36.24
N SER A 353 -30.26 -4.16 -35.31
CA SER A 353 -30.37 -2.73 -35.61
C SER A 353 -29.62 -1.94 -34.53
N ILE A 354 -29.09 -0.76 -34.88
CA ILE A 354 -28.55 0.18 -33.87
C ILE A 354 -29.74 0.64 -33.03
N GLN A 355 -29.73 0.25 -31.77
CA GLN A 355 -30.68 0.78 -30.80
C GLN A 355 -30.12 2.08 -30.22
N SER A 356 -30.84 3.18 -30.43
CA SER A 356 -30.61 4.38 -29.64
C SER A 356 -30.96 4.05 -28.19
N MET A 357 -30.08 4.40 -27.24
CA MET A 357 -30.44 4.29 -25.82
C MET A 357 -31.78 4.98 -25.58
N PRO A 358 -32.76 4.34 -24.93
CA PRO A 358 -34.03 5.00 -24.63
C PRO A 358 -33.73 6.21 -23.75
N ILE A 359 -33.88 7.40 -24.30
CA ILE A 359 -33.91 8.59 -23.46
C ILE A 359 -35.21 8.49 -22.71
N ASP A 360 -35.13 8.21 -21.39
CA ASP A 360 -36.33 8.20 -20.54
C ASP A 360 -36.91 9.61 -20.43
N THR A 361 -37.75 9.94 -21.41
CA THR A 361 -38.49 11.21 -21.47
C THR A 361 -39.60 11.30 -20.40
N LYS A 362 -39.80 10.23 -19.58
CA LYS A 362 -40.79 10.17 -18.53
C LYS A 362 -40.24 10.47 -17.14
N LYS A 363 -38.99 10.90 -16.99
CA LYS A 363 -38.57 11.44 -15.70
C LYS A 363 -39.49 12.61 -15.38
N LYS A 364 -40.42 12.38 -14.43
CA LYS A 364 -41.19 13.44 -13.78
C LYS A 364 -40.19 14.52 -13.37
N VAL A 365 -40.27 15.67 -14.03
CA VAL A 365 -39.59 16.88 -13.52
C VAL A 365 -40.19 17.10 -12.15
N ILE A 366 -39.46 16.70 -11.11
CA ILE A 366 -39.77 17.11 -9.75
C ILE A 366 -39.52 18.61 -9.76
N LYS A 367 -40.61 19.39 -9.89
CA LYS A 367 -40.54 20.83 -9.74
C LYS A 367 -40.00 21.13 -8.36
N SER A 368 -38.71 21.39 -8.26
CA SER A 368 -38.13 21.97 -7.05
C SER A 368 -38.84 23.29 -6.77
N THR A 369 -39.52 23.36 -5.65
CA THR A 369 -40.28 24.55 -5.22
C THR A 369 -39.40 25.73 -4.80
N LYS A 370 -38.08 25.59 -4.82
CA LYS A 370 -37.10 26.67 -4.65
C LYS A 370 -36.02 26.59 -5.72
N GLU A 371 -35.88 27.66 -6.46
CA GLU A 371 -34.80 27.78 -7.44
C GLU A 371 -33.45 27.87 -6.71
N LYS A 372 -32.59 26.86 -6.90
CA LYS A 372 -31.26 26.84 -6.32
C LYS A 372 -30.40 27.94 -6.94
N SER A 373 -29.60 28.63 -6.16
CA SER A 373 -28.62 29.60 -6.67
C SER A 373 -27.63 28.91 -7.63
N LEU A 374 -27.00 29.67 -8.52
CA LEU A 374 -25.98 29.15 -9.43
C LEU A 374 -24.86 28.46 -8.68
N ALA A 375 -24.39 29.05 -7.56
CA ALA A 375 -23.36 28.45 -6.71
C ALA A 375 -23.79 27.09 -6.15
N GLN A 376 -25.05 26.92 -5.77
CA GLN A 376 -25.60 25.66 -5.29
C GLN A 376 -25.75 24.63 -6.39
N LYS A 377 -26.18 25.05 -7.60
CA LYS A 377 -26.25 24.18 -8.79
C LYS A 377 -24.84 23.69 -9.19
N MET A 378 -23.83 24.56 -9.11
CA MET A 378 -22.44 24.19 -9.39
C MET A 378 -21.87 23.26 -8.31
N SER A 379 -22.17 23.48 -7.05
CA SER A 379 -21.76 22.60 -5.94
C SER A 379 -22.38 21.21 -6.09
N ASP A 380 -23.69 21.14 -6.33
CA ASP A 380 -24.41 19.88 -6.54
C ASP A 380 -23.88 19.14 -7.77
N GLY A 381 -23.61 19.87 -8.87
CA GLY A 381 -23.03 19.32 -10.09
C GLY A 381 -21.63 18.76 -9.86
N LYS A 382 -20.80 19.47 -9.08
CA LYS A 382 -19.47 18.99 -8.70
C LYS A 382 -19.57 17.72 -7.86
N GLN A 383 -20.50 17.63 -6.90
CA GLN A 383 -20.70 16.41 -6.10
C GLN A 383 -21.13 15.21 -6.97
N VAL A 384 -22.05 15.41 -7.92
CA VAL A 384 -22.43 14.36 -8.86
C VAL A 384 -21.26 13.94 -9.71
N TYR A 385 -20.50 14.92 -10.23
CA TYR A 385 -19.28 14.66 -11.00
C TYR A 385 -18.27 13.83 -10.22
N MET A 386 -17.98 14.22 -8.98
CA MET A 386 -17.03 13.49 -8.11
C MET A 386 -17.50 12.09 -7.73
N LYS A 387 -18.82 11.88 -7.58
CA LYS A 387 -19.37 10.55 -7.28
C LYS A 387 -19.49 9.62 -8.48
N THR A 388 -19.70 10.15 -9.67
CA THR A 388 -20.11 9.35 -10.83
C THR A 388 -19.12 9.44 -11.99
N CYS A 389 -18.56 10.62 -12.23
CA CYS A 389 -17.78 10.89 -13.46
C CYS A 389 -16.27 10.94 -13.19
N PHE A 390 -15.87 11.26 -11.94
CA PHE A 390 -14.48 11.48 -11.56
C PHE A 390 -13.58 10.28 -11.90
N ALA A 391 -14.06 9.05 -11.66
CA ALA A 391 -13.29 7.84 -11.91
C ALA A 391 -12.75 7.75 -13.34
N CYS A 392 -13.57 8.16 -14.31
CA CYS A 392 -13.22 8.14 -15.74
C CYS A 392 -12.68 9.48 -16.24
N HIS A 393 -13.18 10.59 -15.69
CA HIS A 393 -12.91 11.93 -16.20
C HIS A 393 -11.91 12.74 -15.39
N GLN A 394 -11.49 12.27 -14.21
CA GLN A 394 -10.60 12.93 -13.26
C GLN A 394 -11.11 14.30 -12.75
N ALA A 395 -10.39 14.93 -11.81
CA ALA A 395 -10.88 16.12 -11.10
C ALA A 395 -11.17 17.35 -12.00
N ALA A 396 -10.44 17.50 -13.10
CA ALA A 396 -10.58 18.60 -14.04
C ALA A 396 -11.27 18.21 -15.37
N GLY A 397 -11.84 17.01 -15.45
CA GLY A 397 -12.50 16.52 -16.67
C GLY A 397 -11.54 16.10 -17.78
N GLN A 398 -10.25 15.96 -17.50
CA GLN A 398 -9.22 15.64 -18.50
C GLN A 398 -9.23 14.17 -18.95
N GLY A 399 -10.00 13.31 -18.30
CA GLY A 399 -10.07 11.88 -18.59
C GLY A 399 -8.83 11.11 -18.17
N ILE A 400 -8.89 9.78 -18.25
CA ILE A 400 -7.73 8.91 -18.15
C ILE A 400 -7.28 8.63 -19.59
N PRO A 401 -6.12 9.13 -20.05
CA PRO A 401 -5.67 8.88 -21.42
C PRO A 401 -5.64 7.38 -21.72
N ASN A 402 -6.30 6.96 -22.80
CA ASN A 402 -6.38 5.56 -23.27
C ASN A 402 -7.07 4.57 -22.30
N ALA A 403 -7.90 5.05 -21.37
CA ALA A 403 -8.63 4.17 -20.46
C ALA A 403 -9.93 3.60 -21.04
N PHE A 404 -10.41 4.14 -22.19
CA PHE A 404 -11.58 3.67 -22.94
C PHE A 404 -11.42 3.94 -24.43
#